data_e7cdc51cf27e25a5418b25fc6db2cb72
#
_entry.id   e7cdc51cf27e25a5418b25fc6db2cb72
#
_cell.length_a   1.000
_cell.length_b   1.000
_cell.length_c   1.000
_cell.angle_alpha   90.00
_cell.angle_beta   90.00
_cell.angle_gamma   90.00
#
_symmetry.space_group_name_H-M   'P 1'
#
loop_
_entity.id
_entity.type
_entity.pdbx_description
1 polymer ?
#
loop_
_entity_poly.entity_id
_entity_poly.type
_entity_poly.pdbx_seq_one_letter_code
_entity_poly.pdbx_strand_id
1 'polypeptide(L)'
;NAFHIDYGAHSAVMMAMLMVTEALNRLTKTQFPDTDNYECLETIIRTAKAMTCGALEELSLDKGTQFDYEINKRIALLETAEIISCSLLLGHSLCENKNSELNAILSKIGELCGFLFQTLNDLESFSHAAKNKQYKGKENYDFNRYRKNLVVSRLYGLLSKKEKAILLKADNPDDVEKLLCKYKVIELTMRE
;
A
#
# COMPACT_ATOMS: atom_id res chain seq x y z
N ASN A 1 1.72 19.68 9.00
CA ASN A 1 2.95 18.89 8.92
C ASN A 1 2.70 17.48 9.43
N ALA A 2 3.44 16.48 8.93
CA ALA A 2 3.42 15.14 9.51
C ALA A 2 4.14 15.16 10.88
N PHE A 3 3.64 14.37 11.85
CA PHE A 3 4.11 14.39 13.24
C PHE A 3 5.65 14.24 13.38
N HIS A 4 6.28 13.41 12.54
CA HIS A 4 7.73 13.20 12.59
C HIS A 4 8.56 14.43 12.14
N ILE A 5 7.96 15.37 11.42
CA ILE A 5 8.62 16.61 11.01
C ILE A 5 8.74 17.56 12.20
N ASP A 6 7.69 17.64 13.02
CA ASP A 6 7.65 18.57 14.15
C ASP A 6 8.30 17.99 15.43
N TYR A 7 8.21 16.66 15.63
CA TYR A 7 8.62 15.98 16.88
C TYR A 7 9.71 14.91 16.71
N GLY A 8 10.18 14.68 15.48
CA GLY A 8 11.21 13.70 15.16
C GLY A 8 10.67 12.26 14.99
N ALA A 9 11.45 11.43 14.30
CA ALA A 9 11.06 10.07 13.93
C ALA A 9 10.84 9.15 15.14
N HIS A 10 11.68 9.25 16.18
CA HIS A 10 11.52 8.43 17.39
C HIS A 10 10.20 8.70 18.09
N SER A 11 9.84 9.98 18.25
CA SER A 11 8.57 10.38 18.86
C SER A 11 7.37 9.91 18.05
N ALA A 12 7.48 9.92 16.71
CA ALA A 12 6.43 9.43 15.83
C ALA A 12 6.21 7.91 15.99
N VAL A 13 7.28 7.13 16.09
CA VAL A 13 7.18 5.68 16.33
C VAL A 13 6.57 5.39 17.69
N MET A 14 7.00 6.08 18.75
CA MET A 14 6.44 5.90 20.09
C MET A 14 4.96 6.28 20.15
N MET A 15 4.57 7.37 19.48
CA MET A 15 3.18 7.79 19.41
C MET A 15 2.33 6.76 18.66
N ALA A 16 2.81 6.23 17.55
CA ALA A 16 2.11 5.18 16.80
C ALA A 16 1.90 3.93 17.65
N MET A 17 2.92 3.48 18.38
CA MET A 17 2.82 2.37 19.33
C MET A 17 1.79 2.64 20.42
N LEU A 18 1.82 3.85 21.02
CA LEU A 18 0.85 4.24 22.04
C LEU A 18 -0.58 4.21 21.49
N MET A 19 -0.81 4.73 20.29
CA MET A 19 -2.14 4.72 19.64
C MET A 19 -2.64 3.30 19.41
N VAL A 20 -1.80 2.41 18.90
CA VAL A 20 -2.16 1.00 18.65
C VAL A 20 -2.47 0.30 19.97
N THR A 21 -1.61 0.43 20.99
CA THR A 21 -1.83 -0.22 22.28
C THR A 21 -3.07 0.31 23.00
N GLU A 22 -3.36 1.61 22.89
CA GLU A 22 -4.58 2.18 23.47
C GLU A 22 -5.84 1.71 22.70
N ALA A 23 -5.78 1.59 21.39
CA ALA A 23 -6.88 1.03 20.60
C ALA A 23 -7.20 -0.42 21.01
N LEU A 24 -6.16 -1.26 21.15
CA LEU A 24 -6.30 -2.64 21.62
C LEU A 24 -6.85 -2.69 23.07
N ASN A 25 -6.34 -1.85 23.96
CA ASN A 25 -6.83 -1.76 25.35
C ASN A 25 -8.31 -1.34 25.42
N ARG A 26 -8.77 -0.43 24.55
CA ARG A 26 -10.19 -0.06 24.46
C ARG A 26 -11.03 -1.23 23.94
N LEU A 27 -10.57 -1.92 22.92
CA LEU A 27 -11.28 -3.07 22.37
C LEU A 27 -11.49 -4.17 23.44
N THR A 28 -10.48 -4.46 24.26
CA THR A 28 -10.61 -5.46 25.33
C THR A 28 -11.59 -5.06 26.44
N LYS A 29 -11.86 -3.76 26.60
CA LYS A 29 -12.78 -3.23 27.63
C LYS A 29 -14.19 -2.97 27.13
N THR A 30 -14.38 -2.90 25.81
CA THR A 30 -15.67 -2.65 25.21
C THR A 30 -16.40 -3.97 25.05
N GLN A 31 -17.67 -4.02 25.52
CA GLN A 31 -18.54 -5.15 25.31
C GLN A 31 -19.55 -4.77 24.21
N PHE A 32 -19.43 -5.44 23.07
CA PHE A 32 -20.45 -5.34 22.03
C PHE A 32 -21.41 -6.50 22.17
N PRO A 33 -22.74 -6.27 22.11
CA PRO A 33 -23.73 -7.34 22.05
C PRO A 33 -23.39 -8.27 20.87
N ASP A 34 -23.46 -9.58 21.09
CA ASP A 34 -23.29 -10.62 20.06
C ASP A 34 -21.98 -10.60 19.26
N THR A 35 -20.98 -9.84 19.71
CA THR A 35 -19.67 -9.73 19.06
C THR A 35 -18.62 -10.45 19.89
N ASP A 36 -17.84 -11.33 19.23
CA ASP A 36 -16.64 -11.92 19.81
C ASP A 36 -15.47 -10.92 19.72
N ASN A 37 -15.22 -10.21 20.84
CA ASN A 37 -14.09 -9.29 20.92
C ASN A 37 -12.74 -9.96 20.65
N TYR A 38 -12.64 -11.26 20.90
CA TYR A 38 -11.41 -12.02 20.62
C TYR A 38 -11.20 -12.16 19.11
N GLU A 39 -12.23 -12.45 18.34
CA GLU A 39 -12.17 -12.51 16.87
C GLU A 39 -11.77 -11.15 16.26
N CYS A 40 -12.34 -10.07 16.80
CA CYS A 40 -11.95 -8.71 16.38
C CYS A 40 -10.47 -8.42 16.68
N LEU A 41 -10.01 -8.79 17.87
CA LEU A 41 -8.63 -8.60 18.30
C LEU A 41 -7.66 -9.41 17.43
N GLU A 42 -7.99 -10.68 17.17
CA GLU A 42 -7.19 -11.56 16.30
C GLU A 42 -7.10 -10.98 14.88
N THR A 43 -8.21 -10.48 14.33
CA THR A 43 -8.24 -9.85 13.01
C THR A 43 -7.31 -8.63 12.95
N ILE A 44 -7.34 -7.75 13.94
CA ILE A 44 -6.47 -6.57 14.02
C ILE A 44 -4.99 -6.98 14.13
N ILE A 45 -4.67 -7.95 15.00
CA ILE A 45 -3.30 -8.42 15.20
C ILE A 45 -2.75 -9.06 13.93
N ARG A 46 -3.55 -9.91 13.26
CA ARG A 46 -3.18 -10.54 11.99
C ARG A 46 -2.88 -9.49 10.93
N THR A 47 -3.73 -8.48 10.80
CA THR A 47 -3.55 -7.38 9.84
C THR A 47 -2.30 -6.57 10.16
N ALA A 48 -2.08 -6.19 11.42
CA ALA A 48 -0.88 -5.47 11.83
C ALA A 48 0.40 -6.25 11.53
N LYS A 49 0.38 -7.58 11.74
CA LYS A 49 1.48 -8.48 11.39
C LYS A 49 1.72 -8.50 9.88
N ALA A 50 0.67 -8.66 9.06
CA ALA A 50 0.77 -8.69 7.60
C ALA A 50 1.36 -7.37 7.07
N MET A 51 0.84 -6.23 7.50
CA MET A 51 1.36 -4.91 7.13
C MET A 51 2.84 -4.74 7.52
N THR A 52 3.22 -5.17 8.72
CA THR A 52 4.62 -5.10 9.17
C THR A 52 5.52 -5.99 8.31
N CYS A 53 5.08 -7.18 7.93
CA CYS A 53 5.82 -8.06 7.03
C CYS A 53 5.98 -7.44 5.65
N GLY A 54 4.94 -6.81 5.10
CA GLY A 54 5.01 -6.06 3.84
C GLY A 54 6.04 -4.94 3.89
N ALA A 55 5.98 -4.11 4.94
CA ALA A 55 6.91 -3.01 5.14
C ALA A 55 8.37 -3.49 5.30
N LEU A 56 8.61 -4.58 6.01
CA LEU A 56 9.95 -5.17 6.14
C LEU A 56 10.45 -5.72 4.81
N GLU A 57 9.59 -6.40 4.04
CA GLU A 57 9.93 -6.86 2.70
C GLU A 57 10.28 -5.69 1.80
N GLU A 58 9.46 -4.65 1.80
CA GLU A 58 9.69 -3.42 1.06
C GLU A 58 11.05 -2.79 1.39
N LEU A 59 11.41 -2.70 2.66
CA LEU A 59 12.68 -2.15 3.13
C LEU A 59 13.88 -3.02 2.73
N SER A 60 13.67 -4.33 2.53
CA SER A 60 14.71 -5.28 2.16
C SER A 60 15.02 -5.31 0.65
N LEU A 61 14.19 -4.67 -0.19
CA LEU A 61 14.40 -4.67 -1.63
C LEU A 61 15.72 -4.01 -2.01
N ASP A 62 16.54 -4.76 -2.73
CA ASP A 62 17.77 -4.26 -3.35
C ASP A 62 17.50 -3.69 -4.76
N LYS A 63 18.55 -3.20 -5.41
CA LYS A 63 18.45 -2.64 -6.77
C LYS A 63 17.98 -3.64 -7.83
N GLY A 64 18.04 -4.93 -7.56
CA GLY A 64 17.63 -5.98 -8.50
C GLY A 64 16.15 -6.33 -8.35
N THR A 65 15.69 -6.47 -7.12
CA THR A 65 14.33 -6.92 -6.77
C THR A 65 13.30 -5.80 -6.73
N GLN A 66 13.70 -4.54 -6.59
CA GLN A 66 12.80 -3.38 -6.53
C GLN A 66 11.87 -3.23 -7.75
N PHE A 67 12.22 -3.84 -8.89
CA PHE A 67 11.43 -3.82 -10.11
C PHE A 67 10.74 -5.16 -10.41
N ASP A 68 10.66 -6.06 -9.44
CA ASP A 68 9.89 -7.28 -9.57
C ASP A 68 8.41 -6.97 -9.31
N TYR A 69 7.59 -7.20 -10.34
CA TYR A 69 6.16 -6.89 -10.27
C TYR A 69 5.41 -7.74 -9.25
N GLU A 70 5.72 -9.03 -9.16
CA GLU A 70 5.04 -9.94 -8.24
C GLU A 70 5.42 -9.63 -6.77
N ILE A 71 6.67 -9.24 -6.53
CA ILE A 71 7.09 -8.78 -5.20
C ILE A 71 6.35 -7.49 -4.83
N ASN A 72 6.34 -6.49 -5.72
CA ASN A 72 5.64 -5.23 -5.45
C ASN A 72 4.12 -5.41 -5.31
N LYS A 73 3.52 -6.32 -6.08
CA LYS A 73 2.11 -6.68 -5.94
C LYS A 73 1.83 -7.29 -4.57
N ARG A 74 2.66 -8.22 -4.11
CA ARG A 74 2.53 -8.83 -2.78
C ARG A 74 2.67 -7.79 -1.68
N ILE A 75 3.63 -6.88 -1.76
CA ILE A 75 3.80 -5.78 -0.81
C ILE A 75 2.54 -4.90 -0.77
N ALA A 76 2.00 -4.51 -1.92
CA ALA A 76 0.77 -3.72 -2.00
C ALA A 76 -0.43 -4.43 -1.35
N LEU A 77 -0.54 -5.75 -1.54
CA LEU A 77 -1.58 -6.54 -0.88
C LEU A 77 -1.39 -6.56 0.64
N LEU A 78 -0.18 -6.76 1.12
CA LEU A 78 0.12 -6.82 2.57
C LEU A 78 -0.02 -5.45 3.25
N GLU A 79 0.42 -4.36 2.64
CA GLU A 79 0.43 -3.04 3.27
C GLU A 79 -0.89 -2.30 3.12
N THR A 80 -1.56 -2.41 1.98
CA THR A 80 -2.74 -1.60 1.66
C THR A 80 -4.02 -2.42 1.67
N ALA A 81 -4.05 -3.61 1.03
CA ALA A 81 -5.26 -4.37 0.93
C ALA A 81 -5.70 -4.99 2.26
N GLU A 82 -4.75 -5.43 3.08
CA GLU A 82 -5.04 -6.02 4.40
C GLU A 82 -5.79 -5.07 5.33
N ILE A 83 -5.45 -3.77 5.35
CA ILE A 83 -6.15 -2.82 6.23
C ILE A 83 -7.58 -2.55 5.75
N ILE A 84 -7.82 -2.54 4.43
CA ILE A 84 -9.17 -2.37 3.87
C ILE A 84 -10.01 -3.62 4.15
N SER A 85 -9.45 -4.81 3.92
CA SER A 85 -10.10 -6.07 4.26
C SER A 85 -10.44 -6.16 5.75
N CYS A 86 -9.50 -5.80 6.62
CA CYS A 86 -9.71 -5.75 8.07
C CYS A 86 -10.88 -4.83 8.45
N SER A 87 -10.93 -3.64 7.86
CA SER A 87 -12.01 -2.68 8.14
C SER A 87 -13.39 -3.21 7.77
N LEU A 88 -13.51 -3.90 6.63
CA LEU A 88 -14.75 -4.53 6.19
C LEU A 88 -15.13 -5.71 7.09
N LEU A 89 -14.18 -6.56 7.46
CA LEU A 89 -14.42 -7.71 8.32
C LEU A 89 -14.82 -7.29 9.75
N LEU A 90 -14.16 -6.27 10.31
CA LEU A 90 -14.53 -5.71 11.61
C LEU A 90 -15.93 -5.09 11.57
N GLY A 91 -16.28 -4.36 10.49
CA GLY A 91 -17.62 -3.85 10.31
C GLY A 91 -18.69 -4.97 10.29
N HIS A 92 -18.40 -6.06 9.57
CA HIS A 92 -19.29 -7.22 9.51
C HIS A 92 -19.40 -7.96 10.86
N SER A 93 -18.31 -8.02 11.64
CA SER A 93 -18.34 -8.67 12.96
C SER A 93 -19.25 -7.98 13.96
N LEU A 94 -19.62 -6.72 13.72
CA LEU A 94 -20.57 -5.95 14.53
C LEU A 94 -22.03 -6.14 14.09
N CYS A 95 -22.29 -6.86 12.99
CA CYS A 95 -23.65 -7.14 12.52
C CYS A 95 -24.28 -8.31 13.29
N GLU A 96 -25.59 -8.25 13.52
CA GLU A 96 -26.35 -9.34 14.18
C GLU A 96 -26.33 -10.65 13.38
N ASN A 97 -26.37 -10.56 12.05
CA ASN A 97 -26.40 -11.72 11.16
C ASN A 97 -24.99 -11.99 10.57
N LYS A 98 -24.20 -12.77 11.26
CA LYS A 98 -22.88 -13.19 10.79
C LYS A 98 -23.00 -14.29 9.73
N ASN A 99 -22.35 -14.09 8.59
CA ASN A 99 -22.33 -15.04 7.49
C ASN A 99 -20.88 -15.25 7.01
N SER A 100 -20.39 -16.49 7.10
CA SER A 100 -19.02 -16.84 6.70
C SER A 100 -18.76 -16.66 5.20
N GLU A 101 -19.77 -16.86 4.34
CA GLU A 101 -19.65 -16.59 2.91
C GLU A 101 -19.46 -15.09 2.65
N LEU A 102 -20.17 -14.24 3.40
CA LEU A 102 -20.02 -12.79 3.30
C LEU A 102 -18.62 -12.34 3.75
N ASN A 103 -18.04 -12.98 4.77
CA ASN A 103 -16.66 -12.72 5.17
C ASN A 103 -15.66 -12.94 4.02
N ALA A 104 -15.80 -14.04 3.28
CA ALA A 104 -14.94 -14.33 2.13
C ALA A 104 -15.11 -13.28 1.00
N ILE A 105 -16.35 -12.86 0.75
CA ILE A 105 -16.66 -11.82 -0.23
C ILE A 105 -16.07 -10.47 0.20
N LEU A 106 -16.26 -10.06 1.45
CA LEU A 106 -15.74 -8.81 1.99
C LEU A 106 -14.21 -8.77 1.98
N SER A 107 -13.57 -9.88 2.33
CA SER A 107 -12.11 -10.01 2.23
C SER A 107 -11.64 -9.81 0.79
N LYS A 108 -12.34 -10.43 -0.19
CA LYS A 108 -11.98 -10.28 -1.61
C LYS A 108 -12.23 -8.86 -2.12
N ILE A 109 -13.31 -8.23 -1.70
CA ILE A 109 -13.59 -6.81 -2.02
C ILE A 109 -12.47 -5.93 -1.44
N GLY A 110 -12.07 -6.16 -0.19
CA GLY A 110 -10.98 -5.41 0.45
C GLY A 110 -9.65 -5.56 -0.29
N GLU A 111 -9.32 -6.78 -0.70
CA GLU A 111 -8.13 -7.08 -1.51
C GLU A 111 -8.13 -6.29 -2.83
N LEU A 112 -9.23 -6.38 -3.59
CA LEU A 112 -9.35 -5.70 -4.88
C LEU A 112 -9.35 -4.17 -4.73
N CYS A 113 -10.09 -3.64 -3.77
CA CYS A 113 -10.11 -2.20 -3.49
C CYS A 113 -8.74 -1.68 -3.05
N GLY A 114 -8.03 -2.43 -2.21
CA GLY A 114 -6.71 -2.04 -1.75
C GLY A 114 -5.68 -2.07 -2.86
N PHE A 115 -5.71 -3.10 -3.70
CA PHE A 115 -4.84 -3.18 -4.86
C PHE A 115 -5.09 -2.03 -5.85
N LEU A 116 -6.36 -1.73 -6.14
CA LEU A 116 -6.74 -0.60 -6.98
C LEU A 116 -6.27 0.73 -6.38
N PHE A 117 -6.49 0.91 -5.07
CA PHE A 117 -6.07 2.13 -4.37
C PHE A 117 -4.56 2.33 -4.46
N GLN A 118 -3.76 1.29 -4.22
CA GLN A 118 -2.30 1.36 -4.34
C GLN A 118 -1.88 1.66 -5.79
N THR A 119 -2.51 1.01 -6.77
CA THR A 119 -2.23 1.26 -8.19
C THR A 119 -2.49 2.72 -8.57
N LEU A 120 -3.63 3.29 -8.13
CA LEU A 120 -3.96 4.69 -8.38
C LEU A 120 -2.98 5.64 -7.68
N ASN A 121 -2.58 5.33 -6.44
CA ASN A 121 -1.58 6.10 -5.71
C ASN A 121 -0.22 6.12 -6.44
N ASP A 122 0.19 4.98 -6.97
CA ASP A 122 1.43 4.84 -7.74
C ASP A 122 1.37 5.60 -9.08
N LEU A 123 0.21 5.60 -9.74
CA LEU A 123 -0.03 6.37 -10.97
C LEU A 123 -0.03 7.87 -10.73
N GLU A 124 -0.46 8.32 -9.56
CA GLU A 124 -0.53 9.74 -9.21
C GLU A 124 0.83 10.42 -9.30
N SER A 125 1.92 9.68 -9.08
CA SER A 125 3.30 10.16 -9.24
C SER A 125 3.62 10.67 -10.64
N PHE A 126 2.89 10.22 -11.66
CA PHE A 126 3.02 10.61 -13.07
C PHE A 126 1.93 11.60 -13.51
N SER A 127 1.13 12.12 -12.59
CA SER A 127 0.07 13.07 -12.88
C SER A 127 0.61 14.49 -13.14
N HIS A 128 -0.20 15.33 -13.81
CA HIS A 128 0.11 16.75 -13.98
C HIS A 128 0.32 17.51 -12.66
N ALA A 129 -0.38 17.13 -11.59
CA ALA A 129 -0.23 17.74 -10.27
C ALA A 129 1.15 17.44 -9.66
N ALA A 130 1.65 16.22 -9.85
CA ALA A 130 2.99 15.84 -9.41
C ALA A 130 4.07 16.63 -10.17
N LYS A 131 3.90 16.83 -11.49
CA LYS A 131 4.81 17.62 -12.32
C LYS A 131 4.91 19.08 -11.88
N ASN A 132 3.83 19.68 -11.38
CA ASN A 132 3.79 21.06 -10.91
C ASN A 132 4.32 21.26 -9.48
N LYS A 133 4.97 20.26 -8.89
CA LYS A 133 5.53 20.29 -7.51
C LYS A 133 4.50 20.63 -6.41
N GLN A 134 3.21 20.55 -6.71
CA GLN A 134 2.13 20.83 -5.75
C GLN A 134 1.71 19.59 -4.97
N TYR A 135 2.13 18.42 -5.43
CA TYR A 135 1.75 17.13 -4.86
C TYR A 135 2.74 16.69 -3.79
N LYS A 136 2.22 16.30 -2.62
CA LYS A 136 3.00 15.77 -1.46
C LYS A 136 4.23 16.58 -1.03
N GLY A 137 4.31 17.88 -1.35
CA GLY A 137 5.41 18.75 -0.97
C GLY A 137 6.46 18.96 -2.07
N LYS A 138 7.63 19.46 -1.68
CA LYS A 138 8.68 19.92 -2.63
C LYS A 138 9.39 18.82 -3.41
N GLU A 139 9.26 17.56 -2.98
CA GLU A 139 9.90 16.40 -3.60
C GLU A 139 8.85 15.33 -3.89
N ASN A 140 8.74 14.91 -5.15
CA ASN A 140 7.99 13.72 -5.51
C ASN A 140 8.80 12.49 -5.06
N TYR A 141 8.49 12.02 -3.86
CA TYR A 141 9.26 10.99 -3.19
C TYR A 141 9.22 9.65 -3.92
N ASP A 142 8.09 9.34 -4.54
CA ASP A 142 7.88 8.07 -5.25
C ASP A 142 8.62 8.07 -6.58
N PHE A 143 8.78 9.23 -7.22
CA PHE A 143 9.56 9.37 -8.43
C PHE A 143 11.07 9.22 -8.15
N ASN A 144 11.59 9.90 -7.12
CA ASN A 144 13.01 9.83 -6.76
C ASN A 144 13.43 8.48 -6.19
N ARG A 145 12.46 7.64 -5.83
CA ARG A 145 12.67 6.31 -5.29
C ARG A 145 11.90 5.25 -6.07
N TYR A 146 12.04 5.11 -7.36
CA TYR A 146 11.39 4.09 -8.23
C TYR A 146 11.14 2.70 -7.61
N ARG A 147 11.51 2.57 -6.35
CA ARG A 147 11.76 1.32 -5.66
C ARG A 147 10.53 0.50 -5.36
N LYS A 148 9.34 1.12 -5.41
CA LYS A 148 8.17 0.53 -4.77
C LYS A 148 6.89 0.83 -5.53
N ASN A 149 7.06 1.19 -6.79
CA ASN A 149 5.96 1.59 -7.65
C ASN A 149 5.56 0.40 -8.53
N LEU A 150 4.35 -0.07 -8.33
CA LEU A 150 3.74 -1.20 -9.04
C LEU A 150 3.76 -0.99 -10.55
N VAL A 151 3.45 0.24 -10.97
CA VAL A 151 3.34 0.62 -12.38
C VAL A 151 4.72 0.62 -13.03
N VAL A 152 5.74 1.14 -12.35
CA VAL A 152 7.12 1.14 -12.84
C VAL A 152 7.71 -0.27 -12.88
N SER A 153 7.41 -1.11 -11.88
CA SER A 153 7.88 -2.50 -11.89
C SER A 153 7.26 -3.30 -13.03
N ARG A 154 5.98 -3.06 -13.34
CA ARG A 154 5.34 -3.65 -14.52
C ARG A 154 5.99 -3.17 -15.82
N LEU A 155 6.23 -1.87 -15.95
CA LEU A 155 6.97 -1.31 -17.07
C LEU A 155 8.32 -2.01 -17.24
N TYR A 156 9.09 -2.13 -16.16
CA TYR A 156 10.41 -2.75 -16.18
C TYR A 156 10.39 -4.17 -16.73
N GLY A 157 9.37 -4.96 -16.42
CA GLY A 157 9.17 -6.30 -16.97
C GLY A 157 9.03 -6.32 -18.49
N LEU A 158 8.49 -5.27 -19.10
CA LEU A 158 8.21 -5.16 -20.53
C LEU A 158 9.40 -4.59 -21.33
N LEU A 159 10.36 -3.94 -20.65
CA LEU A 159 11.45 -3.23 -21.32
C LEU A 159 12.54 -4.17 -21.83
N SER A 160 13.11 -3.81 -23.00
CA SER A 160 14.37 -4.37 -23.50
C SER A 160 15.55 -4.05 -22.59
N LYS A 161 16.66 -4.80 -22.69
CA LYS A 161 17.88 -4.53 -21.91
C LYS A 161 18.38 -3.08 -22.04
N LYS A 162 18.28 -2.50 -23.24
CA LYS A 162 18.70 -1.11 -23.51
C LYS A 162 17.78 -0.10 -22.79
N GLU A 163 16.47 -0.32 -22.84
CA GLU A 163 15.49 0.56 -22.20
C GLU A 163 15.52 0.44 -20.66
N LYS A 164 15.80 -0.75 -20.12
CA LYS A 164 16.06 -0.93 -18.69
C LYS A 164 17.21 -0.05 -18.20
N ALA A 165 18.30 -0.01 -18.99
CA ALA A 165 19.44 0.85 -18.67
C ALA A 165 19.10 2.35 -18.75
N ILE A 166 18.19 2.75 -19.64
CA ILE A 166 17.66 4.13 -19.72
C ILE A 166 16.82 4.43 -18.50
N LEU A 167 15.86 3.56 -18.14
CA LEU A 167 15.00 3.74 -16.97
C LEU A 167 15.80 3.89 -15.68
N LEU A 168 16.83 3.05 -15.48
CA LEU A 168 17.68 3.09 -14.28
C LEU A 168 18.53 4.37 -14.15
N LYS A 169 18.69 5.13 -15.23
CA LYS A 169 19.43 6.39 -15.29
C LYS A 169 18.51 7.61 -15.45
N ALA A 170 17.21 7.38 -15.54
CA ALA A 170 16.27 8.48 -15.76
C ALA A 170 16.18 9.34 -14.51
N ASP A 171 16.56 10.60 -14.64
CA ASP A 171 16.44 11.62 -13.61
C ASP A 171 15.20 12.52 -13.83
N ASN A 172 14.49 12.29 -14.95
CA ASN A 172 13.35 13.09 -15.37
C ASN A 172 12.08 12.22 -15.47
N PRO A 173 10.98 12.63 -14.77
CA PRO A 173 9.66 11.98 -14.87
C PRO A 173 9.16 11.78 -16.31
N ASP A 174 9.43 12.75 -17.18
CA ASP A 174 8.95 12.72 -18.56
C ASP A 174 9.52 11.55 -19.38
N ASP A 175 10.71 11.07 -19.06
CA ASP A 175 11.31 9.93 -19.76
C ASP A 175 10.65 8.62 -19.34
N VAL A 176 10.27 8.51 -18.08
CA VAL A 176 9.49 7.36 -17.56
C VAL A 176 8.09 7.37 -18.16
N GLU A 177 7.43 8.52 -18.21
CA GLU A 177 6.09 8.66 -18.79
C GLU A 177 6.04 8.29 -20.26
N LYS A 178 7.04 8.69 -21.06
CA LYS A 178 7.16 8.27 -22.47
C LYS A 178 7.19 6.74 -22.60
N LEU A 179 7.92 6.08 -21.70
CA LEU A 179 7.98 4.60 -21.69
C LEU A 179 6.64 4.00 -21.23
N LEU A 180 6.00 4.54 -20.21
CA LEU A 180 4.68 4.11 -19.75
C LEU A 180 3.63 4.20 -20.87
N CYS A 181 3.62 5.31 -21.61
CA CYS A 181 2.75 5.52 -22.77
C CYS A 181 3.07 4.55 -23.92
N LYS A 182 4.36 4.42 -24.26
CA LYS A 182 4.82 3.52 -25.32
C LYS A 182 4.35 2.07 -25.12
N TYR A 183 4.44 1.59 -23.90
CA TYR A 183 4.08 0.21 -23.55
C TYR A 183 2.64 0.05 -23.05
N LYS A 184 1.85 1.13 -23.03
CA LYS A 184 0.46 1.16 -22.55
C LYS A 184 0.30 0.54 -21.16
N VAL A 185 1.27 0.77 -20.28
CA VAL A 185 1.37 0.11 -18.97
C VAL A 185 0.15 0.40 -18.11
N ILE A 186 -0.37 1.64 -18.16
CA ILE A 186 -1.57 2.05 -17.42
C ILE A 186 -2.76 1.19 -17.81
N GLU A 187 -3.02 1.05 -19.13
CA GLU A 187 -4.11 0.21 -19.64
C GLU A 187 -3.96 -1.26 -19.23
N LEU A 188 -2.73 -1.77 -19.25
CA LEU A 188 -2.43 -3.14 -18.85
C LEU A 188 -2.66 -3.37 -17.35
N THR A 189 -2.27 -2.41 -16.53
CA THR A 189 -2.42 -2.52 -15.07
C THR A 189 -3.88 -2.41 -14.62
N MET A 190 -4.68 -1.61 -15.32
CA MET A 190 -6.12 -1.44 -15.03
C MET A 190 -7.00 -2.61 -15.50
N ARG A 191 -6.47 -3.57 -16.27
CA ARG A 191 -7.20 -4.76 -16.73
C ARG A 191 -7.08 -5.97 -15.79
N GLU A 192 -6.21 -5.91 -14.81
CA GLU A 192 -6.05 -6.94 -13.75
C GLU A 192 -7.02 -6.73 -12.60
#